data_3b8e90521b80d4d6cefb75cbb2f626aa
#
_entry.id   3b8e90521b80d4d6cefb75cbb2f626aa
#
_cell.length_a   1.000
_cell.length_b   1.000
_cell.length_c   1.000
_cell.angle_alpha   90.00
_cell.angle_beta   90.00
_cell.angle_gamma   90.00
#
_symmetry.space_group_name_H-M   'P 1'
#
loop_
_entity.id
_entity.type
_entity.pdbx_description
1 polymer ?
#
loop_
_entity_poly.entity_id
_entity_poly.type
_entity_poly.pdbx_seq_one_letter_code
_entity_poly.pdbx_strand_id
1 'polypeptide(L)'
;VAGSRMRARHGCSLLVQPIDDLPHLADQEYTMVARTRLVRTVMTGLDERFPAMRDYGIEQRERTAEDVARIVDFLATALYIGDAELFTGFLSWTAEILTARGVRAHALIPALDILSEELKDFPRALSILEQAADRLTGTRSVIASDSGTAA
;
A
#
# COMPACT_ATOMS: atom_id res chain seq x y z
N VAL A 1 5.43 -3.69 -55.76
CA VAL A 1 4.84 -4.98 -55.29
C VAL A 1 5.37 -5.35 -53.90
N ALA A 2 6.61 -5.00 -53.58
CA ALA A 2 7.21 -5.30 -52.26
C ALA A 2 6.64 -4.49 -51.09
N GLY A 3 6.13 -3.27 -51.32
CA GLY A 3 5.60 -2.40 -50.27
C GLY A 3 4.23 -2.81 -49.73
N SER A 4 3.46 -3.56 -50.50
CA SER A 4 2.10 -4.01 -50.10
C SER A 4 2.11 -5.17 -49.12
N ARG A 5 3.14 -6.02 -49.16
CA ARG A 5 3.29 -7.19 -48.27
C ARG A 5 3.79 -6.79 -46.87
N MET A 6 4.51 -5.68 -46.75
CA MET A 6 5.05 -5.21 -45.50
C MET A 6 3.99 -4.57 -44.59
N ARG A 7 2.97 -3.93 -45.17
CA ARG A 7 1.84 -3.34 -44.41
C ARG A 7 0.92 -4.41 -43.81
N ALA A 8 0.73 -5.54 -44.49
CA ALA A 8 -0.07 -6.63 -44.01
C ALA A 8 0.57 -7.33 -42.77
N ARG A 9 1.90 -7.34 -42.70
CA ARG A 9 2.61 -7.90 -41.54
C ARG A 9 2.50 -7.03 -40.29
N HIS A 10 2.46 -5.72 -40.43
CA HIS A 10 2.28 -4.80 -39.32
C HIS A 10 0.84 -4.85 -38.75
N GLY A 11 -0.16 -5.04 -39.62
CA GLY A 11 -1.55 -5.23 -39.17
C GLY A 11 -1.78 -6.52 -38.40
N CYS A 12 -1.11 -7.61 -38.81
CA CYS A 12 -1.17 -8.89 -38.05
C CYS A 12 -0.45 -8.82 -36.69
N SER A 13 0.63 -8.06 -36.59
CA SER A 13 1.35 -7.89 -35.34
C SER A 13 0.54 -7.17 -34.28
N LEU A 14 -0.28 -6.18 -34.68
CA LEU A 14 -1.17 -5.43 -33.79
C LEU A 14 -2.37 -6.27 -33.30
N LEU A 15 -2.80 -7.27 -34.06
CA LEU A 15 -3.92 -8.16 -33.68
C LEU A 15 -3.47 -9.31 -32.77
N VAL A 16 -2.18 -9.65 -32.75
CA VAL A 16 -1.61 -10.69 -31.90
C VAL A 16 -1.26 -10.15 -30.51
N GLN A 17 -0.98 -8.86 -30.38
CA GLN A 17 -0.69 -8.24 -29.08
C GLN A 17 -1.75 -8.44 -28.01
N PRO A 18 -3.08 -8.37 -28.29
CA PRO A 18 -4.09 -8.61 -27.27
C PRO A 18 -4.12 -10.05 -26.72
N ILE A 19 -3.58 -11.01 -27.46
CA ILE A 19 -3.54 -12.42 -27.04
C ILE A 19 -2.36 -12.67 -26.10
N ASP A 20 -1.25 -11.99 -26.32
CA ASP A 20 -0.06 -12.04 -25.47
C ASP A 20 -0.30 -11.33 -24.12
N ASP A 21 -1.29 -10.44 -24.02
CA ASP A 21 -1.68 -9.75 -22.80
C ASP A 21 -2.66 -10.55 -21.91
N LEU A 22 -3.19 -11.69 -22.35
CA LEU A 22 -4.10 -12.51 -21.55
C LEU A 22 -3.51 -12.98 -20.22
N PRO A 23 -2.24 -13.42 -20.13
CA PRO A 23 -1.62 -13.71 -18.84
C PRO A 23 -1.55 -12.50 -17.93
N HIS A 24 -1.32 -11.33 -18.48
CA HIS A 24 -1.26 -10.08 -17.73
C HIS A 24 -2.63 -9.67 -17.16
N LEU A 25 -3.72 -9.91 -17.87
CA LEU A 25 -5.08 -9.67 -17.37
C LEU A 25 -5.43 -10.64 -16.22
N ALA A 26 -5.02 -11.91 -16.30
CA ALA A 26 -5.19 -12.86 -15.22
C ALA A 26 -4.40 -12.44 -13.97
N ASP A 27 -3.19 -11.92 -14.14
CA ASP A 27 -2.38 -11.37 -13.05
C ASP A 27 -3.03 -10.13 -12.43
N GLN A 28 -3.67 -9.28 -13.22
CA GLN A 28 -4.42 -8.11 -12.73
C GLN A 28 -5.64 -8.52 -11.92
N GLU A 29 -6.43 -9.50 -12.37
CA GLU A 29 -7.57 -10.02 -11.62
C GLU A 29 -7.11 -10.63 -10.28
N TYR A 30 -6.05 -11.42 -10.29
CA TYR A 30 -5.46 -11.99 -9.08
C TYR A 30 -4.99 -10.90 -8.11
N THR A 31 -4.34 -9.86 -8.62
CA THR A 31 -3.88 -8.72 -7.82
C THR A 31 -5.04 -7.96 -7.20
N MET A 32 -6.14 -7.76 -7.93
CA MET A 32 -7.34 -7.10 -7.41
C MET A 32 -8.03 -7.92 -6.31
N VAL A 33 -8.13 -9.24 -6.48
CA VAL A 33 -8.68 -10.14 -5.47
C VAL A 33 -7.81 -10.14 -4.21
N ALA A 34 -6.51 -10.23 -4.37
CA ALA A 34 -5.56 -10.17 -3.27
C ALA A 34 -5.63 -8.82 -2.52
N ARG A 35 -5.75 -7.71 -3.26
CA ARG A 35 -5.94 -6.36 -2.69
C ARG A 35 -7.20 -6.29 -1.81
N THR A 36 -8.32 -6.72 -2.32
CA THR A 36 -9.59 -6.71 -1.57
C THR A 36 -9.51 -7.56 -0.31
N ARG A 37 -8.88 -8.72 -0.41
CA ARG A 37 -8.64 -9.61 0.72
C ARG A 37 -7.76 -8.96 1.78
N LEU A 38 -6.64 -8.33 1.40
CA LEU A 38 -5.74 -7.64 2.32
C LEU A 38 -6.44 -6.48 3.04
N VAL A 39 -7.19 -5.65 2.32
CA VAL A 39 -7.96 -4.55 2.92
C VAL A 39 -8.95 -5.08 3.95
N ARG A 40 -9.68 -6.14 3.62
CA ARG A 40 -10.63 -6.80 4.54
C ARG A 40 -9.93 -7.35 5.79
N THR A 41 -8.79 -8.02 5.61
CA THR A 41 -8.00 -8.56 6.73
C THR A 41 -7.51 -7.46 7.66
N VAL A 42 -7.00 -6.36 7.11
CA VAL A 42 -6.57 -5.20 7.91
C VAL A 42 -7.74 -4.58 8.66
N MET A 43 -8.89 -4.37 8.00
CA MET A 43 -10.07 -3.80 8.65
C MET A 43 -10.59 -4.69 9.80
N THR A 44 -10.63 -6.00 9.59
CA THR A 44 -11.01 -6.96 10.64
C THR A 44 -10.04 -6.92 11.81
N GLY A 45 -8.73 -6.93 11.54
CA GLY A 45 -7.70 -6.85 12.58
C GLY A 45 -7.71 -5.53 13.36
N LEU A 46 -8.05 -4.42 12.70
CA LEU A 46 -8.24 -3.14 13.36
C LEU A 46 -9.47 -3.13 14.28
N ASP A 47 -10.60 -3.71 13.83
CA ASP A 47 -11.80 -3.86 14.66
C ASP A 47 -11.55 -4.71 15.92
N GLU A 48 -10.71 -5.72 15.83
CA GLU A 48 -10.32 -6.56 16.95
C GLU A 48 -9.41 -5.83 17.94
N ARG A 49 -8.44 -5.06 17.44
CA ARG A 49 -7.48 -4.31 18.27
C ARG A 49 -8.08 -3.04 18.87
N PHE A 50 -9.04 -2.43 18.17
CA PHE A 50 -9.71 -1.18 18.56
C PHE A 50 -11.21 -1.35 18.57
N PRO A 51 -11.79 -1.90 19.64
CA PRO A 51 -13.25 -2.12 19.74
C PRO A 51 -14.09 -0.87 19.50
N ALA A 52 -13.57 0.33 19.81
CA ALA A 52 -14.22 1.60 19.53
C ALA A 52 -14.50 1.85 18.04
N MET A 53 -13.78 1.20 17.15
CA MET A 53 -14.04 1.29 15.70
C MET A 53 -15.37 0.66 15.29
N ARG A 54 -15.93 -0.22 16.11
CA ARG A 54 -17.27 -0.81 15.87
C ARG A 54 -18.39 0.20 15.99
N ASP A 55 -18.15 1.26 16.75
CA ASP A 55 -19.09 2.37 16.96
C ASP A 55 -18.97 3.46 15.88
N TYR A 56 -18.04 3.30 14.94
CA TYR A 56 -17.90 4.24 13.83
C TYR A 56 -19.11 4.18 12.90
N GLY A 57 -19.59 5.34 12.47
CA GLY A 57 -20.59 5.45 11.42
C GLY A 57 -20.08 4.88 10.08
N ILE A 58 -21.01 4.58 9.18
CA ILE A 58 -20.71 3.98 7.86
C ILE A 58 -19.68 4.82 7.10
N GLU A 59 -19.84 6.14 7.04
CA GLU A 59 -18.92 7.03 6.34
C GLU A 59 -17.49 6.99 6.92
N GLN A 60 -17.36 6.91 8.23
CA GLN A 60 -16.06 6.86 8.89
C GLN A 60 -15.35 5.51 8.62
N ARG A 61 -16.10 4.42 8.61
CA ARG A 61 -15.58 3.10 8.25
C ARG A 61 -15.15 3.04 6.79
N GLU A 62 -15.94 3.62 5.88
CA GLU A 62 -15.60 3.71 4.46
C GLU A 62 -14.32 4.49 4.24
N ARG A 63 -14.14 5.64 4.87
CA ARG A 63 -12.90 6.43 4.82
C ARG A 63 -11.69 5.66 5.35
N THR A 64 -11.85 4.95 6.45
CA THR A 64 -10.78 4.11 7.00
C THR A 64 -10.40 2.98 6.02
N ALA A 65 -11.40 2.34 5.41
CA ALA A 65 -11.16 1.31 4.41
C ALA A 65 -10.47 1.86 3.15
N GLU A 66 -10.82 3.06 2.71
CA GLU A 66 -10.15 3.75 1.61
C GLU A 66 -8.69 4.07 1.94
N ASP A 67 -8.40 4.52 3.15
CA ASP A 67 -7.04 4.81 3.60
C ASP A 67 -6.19 3.53 3.66
N VAL A 68 -6.76 2.44 4.18
CA VAL A 68 -6.13 1.11 4.17
C VAL A 68 -5.88 0.63 2.74
N ALA A 69 -6.84 0.82 1.84
CA ALA A 69 -6.69 0.46 0.43
C ALA A 69 -5.54 1.22 -0.23
N ARG A 70 -5.37 2.51 0.06
CA ARG A 70 -4.23 3.30 -0.42
C ARG A 70 -2.90 2.76 0.09
N ILE A 71 -2.82 2.38 1.36
CA ILE A 71 -1.61 1.77 1.94
C ILE A 71 -1.26 0.49 1.18
N VAL A 72 -2.23 -0.39 0.93
CA VAL A 72 -2.03 -1.61 0.15
C VAL A 72 -1.58 -1.32 -1.28
N ASP A 73 -2.18 -0.35 -1.95
CA ASP A 73 -1.84 0.04 -3.31
C ASP A 73 -0.41 0.60 -3.42
N PHE A 74 0.02 1.44 -2.49
CA PHE A 74 1.38 1.96 -2.45
C PHE A 74 2.41 0.87 -2.15
N LEU A 75 2.09 -0.08 -1.26
CA LEU A 75 2.94 -1.24 -1.01
C LEU A 75 3.11 -2.10 -2.27
N ALA A 76 2.01 -2.40 -2.95
CA ALA A 76 2.04 -3.17 -4.20
C ALA A 76 2.86 -2.47 -5.28
N THR A 77 2.70 -1.16 -5.42
CA THR A 77 3.46 -0.35 -6.38
C THR A 77 4.94 -0.32 -6.05
N ALA A 78 5.30 -0.13 -4.78
CA ALA A 78 6.69 -0.15 -4.31
C ALA A 78 7.36 -1.51 -4.59
N LEU A 79 6.63 -2.60 -4.37
CA LEU A 79 7.11 -3.96 -4.69
C LEU A 79 7.30 -4.17 -6.19
N TYR A 80 6.38 -3.70 -7.01
CA TYR A 80 6.43 -3.83 -8.46
C TYR A 80 7.60 -3.05 -9.07
N ILE A 81 7.80 -1.80 -8.63
CA ILE A 81 8.89 -0.94 -9.10
C ILE A 81 10.25 -1.34 -8.47
N GLY A 82 10.23 -1.96 -7.29
CA GLY A 82 11.43 -2.28 -6.52
C GLY A 82 11.99 -1.08 -5.76
N ASP A 83 11.14 -0.13 -5.40
CA ASP A 83 11.50 1.11 -4.69
C ASP A 83 10.77 1.23 -3.36
N ALA A 84 11.44 0.91 -2.26
CA ALA A 84 10.89 1.02 -0.91
C ALA A 84 10.58 2.46 -0.50
N GLU A 85 11.30 3.46 -1.03
CA GLU A 85 11.09 4.89 -0.72
C GLU A 85 9.71 5.38 -1.16
N LEU A 86 9.14 4.79 -2.20
CA LEU A 86 7.78 5.12 -2.64
C LEU A 86 6.76 4.86 -1.52
N PHE A 87 6.89 3.74 -0.82
CA PHE A 87 6.00 3.37 0.26
C PHE A 87 6.31 4.12 1.56
N THR A 88 7.57 4.15 1.96
CA THR A 88 8.01 4.82 3.19
C THR A 88 7.77 6.33 3.13
N GLY A 89 7.99 6.95 1.97
CA GLY A 89 7.70 8.35 1.72
C GLY A 89 6.20 8.67 1.79
N PHE A 90 5.37 7.82 1.20
CA PHE A 90 3.91 7.95 1.29
C PHE A 90 3.42 7.87 2.74
N LEU A 91 3.91 6.92 3.53
CA LEU A 91 3.52 6.79 4.94
C LEU A 91 4.01 7.96 5.79
N SER A 92 5.22 8.46 5.55
CA SER A 92 5.73 9.65 6.24
C SER A 92 4.85 10.87 5.97
N TRP A 93 4.49 11.10 4.71
CA TRP A 93 3.58 12.17 4.32
C TRP A 93 2.18 11.99 4.94
N THR A 94 1.64 10.78 4.94
CA THR A 94 0.36 10.47 5.58
C THR A 94 0.42 10.74 7.09
N ALA A 95 1.51 10.37 7.75
CA ALA A 95 1.74 10.63 9.17
C ALA A 95 1.77 12.14 9.49
N GLU A 96 2.38 12.95 8.63
CA GLU A 96 2.39 14.41 8.77
C GLU A 96 0.97 15.00 8.68
N ILE A 97 0.17 14.52 7.71
CA ILE A 97 -1.24 14.97 7.58
C ILE A 97 -2.06 14.57 8.81
N LEU A 98 -1.91 13.35 9.30
CA LEU A 98 -2.61 12.89 10.50
C LEU A 98 -2.21 13.72 11.73
N THR A 99 -0.93 13.99 11.89
CA THR A 99 -0.41 14.83 12.99
C THR A 99 -0.97 16.25 12.92
N ALA A 100 -1.05 16.85 11.74
CA ALA A 100 -1.66 18.17 11.54
C ALA A 100 -3.15 18.19 11.91
N ARG A 101 -3.83 17.05 11.86
CA ARG A 101 -5.24 16.87 12.28
C ARG A 101 -5.39 16.41 13.74
N GLY A 102 -4.33 16.37 14.51
CA GLY A 102 -4.32 15.93 15.90
C GLY A 102 -4.35 14.42 16.09
N VAL A 103 -4.13 13.64 15.03
CA VAL A 103 -4.02 12.18 15.09
C VAL A 103 -2.54 11.80 15.15
N ARG A 104 -2.18 10.96 16.09
CA ARG A 104 -0.78 10.54 16.25
C ARG A 104 -0.31 9.69 15.08
N ALA A 105 0.89 9.95 14.56
CA ALA A 105 1.49 9.21 13.45
C ALA A 105 1.56 7.69 13.69
N HIS A 106 1.77 7.26 14.94
CA HIS A 106 1.82 5.84 15.29
C HIS A 106 0.46 5.11 15.18
N ALA A 107 -0.65 5.82 14.90
CA ALA A 107 -1.93 5.20 14.60
C ALA A 107 -1.88 4.33 13.33
N LEU A 108 -0.87 4.54 12.46
CA LEU A 108 -0.61 3.70 11.29
C LEU A 108 0.05 2.36 11.63
N ILE A 109 0.75 2.24 12.75
CA ILE A 109 1.51 1.05 13.11
C ILE A 109 0.66 -0.23 13.19
N PRO A 110 -0.54 -0.24 13.80
CA PRO A 110 -1.37 -1.44 13.85
C PRO A 110 -1.72 -2.00 12.46
N ALA A 111 -1.98 -1.13 11.48
CA ALA A 111 -2.23 -1.56 10.11
C ALA A 111 -0.99 -2.21 9.48
N LEU A 112 0.20 -1.65 9.72
CA LEU A 112 1.46 -2.22 9.25
C LEU A 112 1.76 -3.57 9.91
N ASP A 113 1.46 -3.73 11.20
CA ASP A 113 1.64 -4.99 11.94
C ASP A 113 0.75 -6.09 11.36
N ILE A 114 -0.52 -5.78 11.09
CA ILE A 114 -1.45 -6.74 10.49
C ILE A 114 -0.99 -7.14 9.08
N LEU A 115 -0.55 -6.18 8.26
CA LEU A 115 0.02 -6.46 6.95
C LEU A 115 1.27 -7.34 7.03
N SER A 116 2.14 -7.10 8.01
CA SER A 116 3.35 -7.90 8.23
C SER A 116 3.02 -9.34 8.61
N GLU A 117 2.01 -9.56 9.43
CA GLU A 117 1.53 -10.90 9.78
C GLU A 117 0.96 -11.63 8.55
N GLU A 118 0.14 -10.94 7.75
CA GLU A 118 -0.49 -11.52 6.56
C GLU A 118 0.53 -11.79 5.43
N LEU A 119 1.56 -10.96 5.32
CA LEU A 119 2.60 -11.05 4.29
C LEU A 119 3.91 -11.69 4.80
N LYS A 120 3.87 -12.43 5.89
CA LYS A 120 5.05 -13.03 6.53
C LYS A 120 5.88 -13.93 5.61
N ASP A 121 5.26 -14.54 4.60
CA ASP A 121 5.93 -15.42 3.64
C ASP A 121 6.53 -14.65 2.44
N PHE A 122 6.42 -13.31 2.44
CA PHE A 122 6.93 -12.44 1.38
C PHE A 122 8.06 -11.53 1.91
N PRO A 123 9.33 -11.96 1.85
CA PRO A 123 10.46 -11.24 2.48
C PRO A 123 10.62 -9.80 2.00
N ARG A 124 10.38 -9.53 0.72
CA ARG A 124 10.48 -8.17 0.17
C ARG A 124 9.41 -7.23 0.73
N ALA A 125 8.18 -7.73 0.87
CA ALA A 125 7.09 -6.96 1.49
C ALA A 125 7.39 -6.67 2.96
N LEU A 126 7.85 -7.68 3.72
CA LEU A 126 8.26 -7.49 5.12
C LEU A 126 9.35 -6.44 5.27
N SER A 127 10.39 -6.49 4.44
CA SER A 127 11.46 -5.50 4.47
C SER A 127 10.96 -4.07 4.28
N ILE A 128 10.04 -3.85 3.36
CA ILE A 128 9.44 -2.52 3.12
C ILE A 128 8.58 -2.08 4.32
N LEU A 129 7.77 -2.98 4.86
CA LEU A 129 6.91 -2.70 6.03
C LEU A 129 7.74 -2.38 7.28
N GLU A 130 8.83 -3.11 7.53
CA GLU A 130 9.76 -2.85 8.62
C GLU A 130 10.44 -1.49 8.50
N GLN A 131 10.95 -1.14 7.30
CA GLN A 131 11.54 0.17 7.04
C GLN A 131 10.54 1.31 7.30
N ALA A 132 9.28 1.12 6.90
CA ALA A 132 8.23 2.10 7.14
C ALA A 132 7.89 2.25 8.63
N ALA A 133 7.78 1.15 9.36
CA ALA A 133 7.53 1.16 10.80
C ALA A 133 8.68 1.84 11.57
N ASP A 134 9.92 1.53 11.23
CA ASP A 134 11.11 2.13 11.83
C ASP A 134 11.15 3.65 11.59
N ARG A 135 10.80 4.10 10.40
CA ARG A 135 10.73 5.53 10.06
C ARG A 135 9.67 6.26 10.88
N LEU A 136 8.49 5.68 11.05
CA LEU A 136 7.43 6.26 11.86
C LEU A 136 7.79 6.33 13.35
N THR A 137 8.48 5.32 13.87
CA THR A 137 8.95 5.28 15.27
C THR A 137 10.20 6.14 15.48
N GLY A 138 11.13 6.18 14.52
CA GLY A 138 12.35 6.98 14.55
C GLY A 138 12.08 8.49 14.57
N THR A 139 11.11 8.97 13.82
CA THR A 139 10.64 10.36 13.84
C THR A 139 10.18 10.78 15.24
N ARG A 140 9.58 9.85 16.00
CA ARG A 140 9.17 10.09 17.38
C ARG A 140 10.36 10.30 18.32
N SER A 141 11.46 9.56 18.13
CA SER A 141 12.66 9.68 18.96
C SER A 141 13.33 11.02 18.82
N VAL A 142 13.38 11.59 17.61
CA VAL A 142 13.96 12.91 17.33
C VAL A 142 13.14 14.03 17.99
N ILE A 143 11.83 13.98 17.93
CA ILE A 143 10.95 15.00 18.54
C ILE A 143 11.02 14.94 20.07
N ALA A 144 11.12 13.76 20.65
CA ALA A 144 11.26 13.58 22.10
C ALA A 144 12.61 14.09 22.63
N SER A 145 13.67 14.04 21.81
CA SER A 145 15.01 14.53 22.18
C SER A 145 15.12 16.05 22.15
N ASP A 146 14.34 16.71 21.28
CA ASP A 146 14.37 18.18 21.15
C ASP A 146 13.56 18.88 22.26
N SER A 147 12.63 18.19 22.90
CA SER A 147 11.86 18.72 24.04
C SER A 147 12.64 18.74 25.36
N GLY A 148 13.85 18.20 25.39
CA GLY A 148 14.69 18.09 26.59
C GLY A 148 15.73 19.21 26.77
N THR A 149 15.85 20.16 25.85
CA THR A 149 16.91 21.17 25.88
C THR A 149 16.40 22.60 26.11
N ALA A 150 15.17 22.76 26.57
CA ALA A 150 14.62 24.05 27.00
C ALA A 150 14.49 24.09 28.54
N ALA A 151 15.62 24.13 29.21
CA ALA A 151 15.69 24.47 30.63
C ALA A 151 16.74 25.58 30.83
#